data_9b2d0bd292ee33ab9c23a684920afb6b
#
_entry.id   9b2d0bd292ee33ab9c23a684920afb6b
#
_cell.length_a   1.000
_cell.length_b   1.000
_cell.length_c   1.000
_cell.angle_alpha   90.00
_cell.angle_beta   90.00
_cell.angle_gamma   90.00
#
_symmetry.space_group_name_H-M   'P 1'
#
loop_
_entity.id
_entity.type
_entity.pdbx_description
1 polymer ?
#
loop_
_entity_poly.entity_id
_entity_poly.type
_entity_poly.pdbx_seq_one_letter_code
_entity_poly.pdbx_strand_id
1 'polypeptide(L)'
;MSLNSVKQELSKIAPDLIVIEHGKETASAEEAAEVHGVYVGQIVKTMALVVEDPILVMIAGDMKLDNKKYKTTFNKKAKMLNPEDTMKMTSHPVGGVCPFGLPEKLKIYADISLNDYENVIPAAGSRNSSVIVDRARLISLLDAKIIDVSVKK
;
A
#
# COMPACT_ATOMS: atom_id res chain seq x y z
N MET A 1 -4.10 -4.24 17.16
CA MET A 1 -3.71 -2.90 16.71
C MET A 1 -2.89 -3.03 15.43
N SER A 2 -3.09 -2.11 14.49
CA SER A 2 -2.56 -2.26 13.12
C SER A 2 -1.04 -2.36 13.03
N LEU A 3 -0.30 -1.52 13.73
CA LEU A 3 1.16 -1.61 13.75
C LEU A 3 1.65 -2.96 14.30
N ASN A 4 1.04 -3.42 15.39
CA ASN A 4 1.41 -4.71 15.98
C ASN A 4 1.06 -5.87 15.07
N SER A 5 -0.09 -5.83 14.39
CA SER A 5 -0.47 -6.90 13.45
C SER A 5 0.48 -6.97 12.26
N VAL A 6 0.96 -5.82 11.78
CA VAL A 6 1.99 -5.78 10.72
C VAL A 6 3.30 -6.40 11.22
N LYS A 7 3.76 -5.99 12.40
CA LYS A 7 4.99 -6.55 12.98
C LYS A 7 4.90 -8.06 13.18
N GLN A 8 3.75 -8.55 13.66
CA GLN A 8 3.53 -9.98 13.86
C GLN A 8 3.57 -10.75 12.55
N GLU A 9 2.88 -10.26 11.53
CA GLU A 9 2.88 -10.93 10.23
C GLU A 9 4.28 -10.94 9.62
N LEU A 10 4.97 -9.80 9.59
CA LEU A 10 6.31 -9.73 9.03
C LEU A 10 7.30 -10.62 9.77
N SER A 11 7.15 -10.78 11.08
CA SER A 11 8.01 -11.68 11.84
C SER A 11 7.87 -13.14 11.40
N LYS A 12 6.73 -13.50 10.83
CA LYS A 12 6.48 -14.86 10.34
C LYS A 12 6.91 -15.05 8.89
N ILE A 13 6.57 -14.08 8.01
CA ILE A 13 6.78 -14.25 6.57
C ILE A 13 8.08 -13.61 6.06
N ALA A 14 8.61 -12.62 6.75
CA ALA A 14 9.81 -11.89 6.35
C ALA A 14 10.52 -11.29 7.57
N PRO A 15 11.10 -12.13 8.45
CA PRO A 15 11.66 -11.65 9.71
C PRO A 15 12.85 -10.70 9.57
N ASP A 16 13.47 -10.62 8.38
CA ASP A 16 14.55 -9.69 8.08
C ASP A 16 14.04 -8.28 7.75
N LEU A 17 12.75 -8.11 7.45
CA LEU A 17 12.17 -6.80 7.19
C LEU A 17 11.88 -6.10 8.53
N ILE A 18 12.36 -4.87 8.64
CA ILE A 18 12.24 -4.08 9.88
C ILE A 18 11.20 -2.98 9.67
N VAL A 19 10.23 -2.91 10.58
CA VAL A 19 9.29 -1.79 10.63
C VAL A 19 10.01 -0.58 11.23
N ILE A 20 10.04 0.53 10.49
CA ILE A 20 10.65 1.77 10.91
C ILE A 20 9.56 2.69 11.44
N GLU A 21 9.69 3.14 12.69
CA GLU A 21 8.80 4.12 13.28
C GLU A 21 9.50 5.47 13.25
N HIS A 22 8.79 6.50 12.76
CA HIS A 22 9.34 7.84 12.59
C HIS A 22 8.84 8.78 13.66
N GLY A 23 9.61 9.83 13.96
CA GLY A 23 9.20 10.90 14.88
C GLY A 23 8.19 11.87 14.26
N LYS A 24 7.97 11.79 12.94
CA LYS A 24 7.03 12.62 12.19
C LYS A 24 6.00 11.74 11.48
N GLU A 25 4.85 12.32 11.14
CA GLU A 25 3.89 11.62 10.30
C GLU A 25 4.42 11.38 8.89
N THR A 26 4.11 10.21 8.35
CA THR A 26 4.42 9.82 6.97
C THR A 26 3.14 9.40 6.26
N ALA A 27 2.03 10.06 6.59
CA ALA A 27 0.69 9.70 6.10
C ALA A 27 0.48 10.02 4.62
N SER A 28 1.20 11.02 4.08
CA SER A 28 1.21 11.27 2.65
C SER A 28 2.48 10.72 2.02
N ALA A 29 2.42 10.44 0.72
CA ALA A 29 3.60 9.97 -0.01
C ALA A 29 4.74 10.99 0.03
N GLU A 30 4.40 12.27 -0.05
CA GLU A 30 5.37 13.38 0.00
C GLU A 30 6.07 13.44 1.36
N GLU A 31 5.32 13.35 2.45
CA GLU A 31 5.89 13.32 3.81
C GLU A 31 6.80 12.11 4.01
N ALA A 32 6.37 10.94 3.57
CA ALA A 32 7.16 9.72 3.67
C ALA A 32 8.46 9.83 2.86
N ALA A 33 8.39 10.35 1.64
CA ALA A 33 9.56 10.54 0.80
C ALA A 33 10.58 11.49 1.42
N GLU A 34 10.11 12.57 2.03
CA GLU A 34 10.96 13.53 2.72
C GLU A 34 11.70 12.89 3.89
N VAL A 35 10.97 12.14 4.73
CA VAL A 35 11.55 11.48 5.91
C VAL A 35 12.59 10.44 5.51
N HIS A 36 12.34 9.69 4.44
CA HIS A 36 13.28 8.67 3.95
C HIS A 36 14.39 9.23 3.05
N GLY A 37 14.26 10.47 2.57
CA GLY A 37 15.23 11.05 1.64
C GLY A 37 15.22 10.36 0.28
N VAL A 38 14.06 9.99 -0.23
CA VAL A 38 13.88 9.26 -1.50
C VAL A 38 12.92 9.99 -2.42
N TYR A 39 12.80 9.50 -3.65
CA TYR A 39 11.79 10.01 -4.60
C TYR A 39 10.39 9.60 -4.15
N VAL A 40 9.42 10.49 -4.39
CA VAL A 40 8.01 10.23 -4.04
C VAL A 40 7.50 8.93 -4.69
N GLY A 41 7.96 8.65 -5.92
CA GLY A 41 7.58 7.43 -6.62
C GLY A 41 8.02 6.13 -5.94
N GLN A 42 9.01 6.17 -5.05
CA GLN A 42 9.44 4.99 -4.29
C GLN A 42 8.47 4.65 -3.15
N ILE A 43 7.65 5.59 -2.72
CA ILE A 43 6.65 5.36 -1.69
C ILE A 43 5.50 4.57 -2.31
N VAL A 44 5.09 3.49 -1.66
CA VAL A 44 3.94 2.72 -2.09
C VAL A 44 2.68 3.32 -1.45
N LYS A 45 1.78 3.78 -2.28
CA LYS A 45 0.47 4.25 -1.85
C LYS A 45 -0.50 3.08 -1.97
N THR A 46 -1.02 2.61 -0.84
CA THR A 46 -1.96 1.50 -0.79
C THR A 46 -3.37 2.06 -0.58
N MET A 47 -4.26 1.74 -1.51
CA MET A 47 -5.64 2.23 -1.48
C MET A 47 -6.59 1.06 -1.22
N ALA A 48 -7.55 1.29 -0.33
CA ALA A 48 -8.62 0.34 -0.05
C ALA A 48 -9.83 0.70 -0.92
N LEU A 49 -10.19 -0.20 -1.81
CA LEU A 49 -11.25 0.00 -2.80
C LEU A 49 -12.27 -1.15 -2.74
N VAL A 50 -13.41 -0.93 -3.35
CA VAL A 50 -14.45 -1.96 -3.50
C VAL A 50 -14.70 -2.20 -4.97
N VAL A 51 -14.62 -3.46 -5.42
CA VAL A 51 -15.13 -3.89 -6.72
C VAL A 51 -16.49 -4.57 -6.48
N GLU A 52 -16.51 -5.78 -6.05
CA GLU A 52 -17.66 -6.45 -5.42
C GLU A 52 -17.31 -6.68 -3.96
N ASP A 53 -16.07 -7.11 -3.72
CA ASP A 53 -15.49 -7.27 -2.40
C ASP A 53 -14.41 -6.21 -2.20
N PRO A 54 -13.99 -5.95 -0.95
CA PRO A 54 -12.85 -5.07 -0.68
C PRO A 54 -11.57 -5.61 -1.31
N ILE A 55 -10.81 -4.70 -1.89
CA ILE A 55 -9.49 -4.99 -2.48
C ILE A 55 -8.48 -3.94 -2.06
N LEU A 56 -7.20 -4.26 -2.18
CA LEU A 56 -6.12 -3.29 -2.03
C LEU A 56 -5.42 -3.11 -3.36
N VAL A 57 -5.12 -1.85 -3.70
CA VAL A 57 -4.35 -1.49 -4.89
C VAL A 57 -3.16 -0.65 -4.47
N MET A 58 -1.96 -1.09 -4.83
CA MET A 58 -0.72 -0.36 -4.56
C MET A 58 -0.27 0.36 -5.83
N ILE A 59 -0.02 1.67 -5.71
CA ILE A 59 0.55 2.48 -6.79
C ILE A 59 1.73 3.27 -6.27
N ALA A 60 2.58 3.75 -7.19
CA ALA A 60 3.67 4.65 -6.82
C ALA A 60 3.14 5.99 -6.28
N GLY A 61 3.87 6.57 -5.33
CA GLY A 61 3.40 7.76 -4.61
C GLY A 61 3.24 9.01 -5.46
N ASP A 62 3.85 9.08 -6.65
CA ASP A 62 3.72 10.19 -7.59
C ASP A 62 2.62 9.96 -8.65
N MET A 63 1.83 8.92 -8.49
CA MET A 63 0.77 8.55 -9.41
C MET A 63 -0.61 8.74 -8.78
N LYS A 64 -1.64 8.72 -9.60
CA LYS A 64 -3.04 8.69 -9.17
C LYS A 64 -3.80 7.65 -9.98
N LEU A 65 -4.94 7.18 -9.46
CA LEU A 65 -5.81 6.29 -10.21
C LEU A 65 -6.33 6.99 -11.46
N ASP A 66 -6.30 6.27 -12.57
CA ASP A 66 -6.95 6.71 -13.80
C ASP A 66 -8.27 5.95 -13.93
N ASN A 67 -9.38 6.67 -13.90
CA ASN A 67 -10.71 6.06 -13.93
C ASN A 67 -10.96 5.20 -15.16
N LYS A 68 -10.42 5.61 -16.29
CA LYS A 68 -10.58 4.88 -17.56
C LYS A 68 -9.83 3.53 -17.51
N LYS A 69 -8.57 3.55 -17.07
CA LYS A 69 -7.77 2.34 -16.90
C LYS A 69 -8.37 1.41 -15.85
N TYR A 70 -8.85 1.98 -14.75
CA TYR A 70 -9.49 1.22 -13.68
C TYR A 70 -10.74 0.49 -14.20
N LYS A 71 -11.60 1.20 -14.92
CA LYS A 71 -12.81 0.62 -15.49
C LYS A 71 -12.48 -0.48 -16.51
N THR A 72 -11.44 -0.30 -17.30
CA THR A 72 -10.99 -1.34 -18.24
C THR A 72 -10.53 -2.59 -17.52
N THR A 73 -9.83 -2.44 -16.39
CA THR A 73 -9.28 -3.55 -15.61
C THR A 73 -10.36 -4.28 -14.82
N PHE A 74 -11.21 -3.53 -14.11
CA PHE A 74 -12.19 -4.09 -13.15
C PHE A 74 -13.63 -4.10 -13.65
N ASN A 75 -13.89 -3.45 -14.78
CA ASN A 75 -15.24 -3.33 -15.38
C ASN A 75 -16.24 -2.60 -14.47
N LYS A 76 -15.73 -1.75 -13.58
CA LYS A 76 -16.51 -0.93 -12.65
C LYS A 76 -15.79 0.38 -12.37
N LYS A 77 -16.53 1.38 -11.92
CA LYS A 77 -15.96 2.64 -11.46
C LYS A 77 -15.18 2.43 -10.15
N ALA A 78 -14.09 3.17 -10.00
CA ALA A 78 -13.33 3.17 -8.75
C ALA A 78 -14.20 3.69 -7.61
N LYS A 79 -14.25 2.95 -6.50
CA LYS A 79 -14.96 3.34 -5.29
C LYS A 79 -14.07 3.06 -4.08
N MET A 80 -13.72 4.11 -3.35
CA MET A 80 -12.93 3.99 -2.14
C MET A 80 -13.79 3.48 -1.00
N LEU A 81 -13.21 2.65 -0.13
CA LEU A 81 -13.80 2.37 1.17
C LEU A 81 -13.81 3.64 2.01
N ASN A 82 -14.88 3.87 2.76
CA ASN A 82 -14.92 4.98 3.73
C ASN A 82 -13.95 4.69 4.89
N PRO A 83 -13.60 5.69 5.73
CA PRO A 83 -12.63 5.48 6.80
C PRO A 83 -13.02 4.38 7.80
N GLU A 84 -14.29 4.25 8.12
CA GLU A 84 -14.78 3.21 9.02
C GLU A 84 -14.59 1.82 8.45
N ASP A 85 -14.99 1.60 7.21
CA ASP A 85 -14.83 0.31 6.52
C ASP A 85 -13.36 -0.01 6.26
N THR A 86 -12.55 1.01 5.96
CA THR A 86 -11.11 0.85 5.80
C THR A 86 -10.48 0.27 7.07
N MET A 87 -10.81 0.84 8.22
CA MET A 87 -10.33 0.33 9.52
C MET A 87 -10.83 -1.09 9.77
N LYS A 88 -12.09 -1.36 9.50
CA LYS A 88 -12.70 -2.67 9.73
C LYS A 88 -12.07 -3.75 8.85
N MET A 89 -11.85 -3.46 7.57
CA MET A 89 -11.37 -4.45 6.60
C MET A 89 -9.86 -4.62 6.58
N THR A 90 -9.10 -3.59 6.93
CA THR A 90 -7.64 -3.63 6.87
C THR A 90 -6.98 -3.61 8.24
N SER A 91 -7.70 -3.21 9.30
CA SER A 91 -7.13 -2.95 10.62
C SER A 91 -6.22 -1.70 10.64
N HIS A 92 -6.21 -0.92 9.56
CA HIS A 92 -5.35 0.26 9.42
C HIS A 92 -6.17 1.53 9.26
N PRO A 93 -5.71 2.66 9.85
CA PRO A 93 -6.34 3.96 9.64
C PRO A 93 -6.04 4.49 8.23
N VAL A 94 -6.88 5.39 7.74
CA VAL A 94 -6.58 6.16 6.54
C VAL A 94 -5.26 6.92 6.78
N GLY A 95 -4.35 6.86 5.81
CA GLY A 95 -2.99 7.40 5.94
C GLY A 95 -1.97 6.39 6.45
N GLY A 96 -2.41 5.25 6.97
CA GLY A 96 -1.55 4.15 7.40
C GLY A 96 -1.88 2.81 6.78
N VAL A 97 -2.75 2.80 5.76
CA VAL A 97 -3.14 1.55 5.08
C VAL A 97 -1.92 0.92 4.42
N CYS A 98 -1.73 -0.36 4.67
CA CYS A 98 -0.67 -1.14 4.05
C CYS A 98 -1.19 -2.56 3.77
N PRO A 99 -0.48 -3.35 2.98
CA PRO A 99 -0.96 -4.68 2.59
C PRO A 99 -0.68 -5.78 3.62
N PHE A 100 -0.09 -5.44 4.75
CA PHE A 100 0.25 -6.40 5.80
C PHE A 100 -0.69 -6.29 7.01
N GLY A 101 -0.74 -7.34 7.83
CA GLY A 101 -1.47 -7.33 9.09
C GLY A 101 -2.98 -7.23 8.92
N LEU A 102 -3.52 -7.73 7.83
CA LEU A 102 -4.95 -7.69 7.54
C LEU A 102 -5.71 -8.70 8.41
N PRO A 103 -6.92 -8.34 8.91
CA PRO A 103 -7.75 -9.27 9.68
C PRO A 103 -8.16 -10.49 8.86
N GLU A 104 -8.46 -10.28 7.59
CA GLU A 104 -8.79 -11.33 6.63
C GLU A 104 -8.05 -11.09 5.34
N LYS A 105 -7.83 -12.15 4.58
CA LYS A 105 -7.11 -12.05 3.31
C LYS A 105 -7.95 -11.27 2.29
N LEU A 106 -7.38 -10.22 1.73
CA LEU A 106 -7.95 -9.45 0.64
C LEU A 106 -7.15 -9.71 -0.64
N LYS A 107 -7.80 -9.53 -1.78
CA LYS A 107 -7.06 -9.50 -3.05
C LYS A 107 -6.24 -8.23 -3.12
N ILE A 108 -4.98 -8.39 -3.50
CA ILE A 108 -4.02 -7.29 -3.56
C ILE A 108 -3.51 -7.16 -5.00
N TYR A 109 -3.49 -5.94 -5.49
CA TYR A 109 -3.02 -5.61 -6.84
C TYR A 109 -1.86 -4.64 -6.75
N ALA A 110 -0.88 -4.81 -7.63
CA ALA A 110 0.28 -3.93 -7.72
C ALA A 110 0.29 -3.27 -9.10
N ASP A 111 0.22 -1.95 -9.13
CA ASP A 111 0.25 -1.21 -10.37
C ASP A 111 1.65 -1.20 -10.99
N ILE A 112 1.73 -1.19 -12.31
CA ILE A 112 3.01 -1.18 -13.03
C ILE A 112 3.89 0.03 -12.71
N SER A 113 3.33 1.11 -12.16
CA SER A 113 4.11 2.28 -11.74
C SER A 113 5.18 1.94 -10.71
N LEU A 114 5.01 0.85 -9.95
CA LEU A 114 6.02 0.42 -8.97
C LEU A 114 7.27 -0.14 -9.65
N ASN A 115 7.22 -0.46 -10.94
CA ASN A 115 8.34 -1.09 -11.66
C ASN A 115 9.54 -0.16 -11.86
N ASP A 116 9.39 1.14 -11.63
CA ASP A 116 10.47 2.11 -11.84
C ASP A 116 11.55 2.05 -10.76
N TYR A 117 11.31 1.36 -9.66
CA TYR A 117 12.24 1.30 -8.53
C TYR A 117 12.48 -0.14 -8.06
N GLU A 118 13.73 -0.43 -7.69
CA GLU A 118 14.09 -1.72 -7.14
C GLU A 118 13.56 -1.88 -5.72
N ASN A 119 13.76 -0.86 -4.88
CA ASN A 119 13.23 -0.83 -3.52
C ASN A 119 12.09 0.16 -3.42
N VAL A 120 11.03 -0.26 -2.72
CA VAL A 120 9.84 0.54 -2.50
C VAL A 120 9.49 0.57 -1.01
N ILE A 121 8.69 1.56 -0.60
CA ILE A 121 8.47 1.85 0.80
C ILE A 121 6.97 1.96 1.09
N PRO A 122 6.31 0.86 1.48
CA PRO A 122 4.92 0.91 1.95
C PRO A 122 4.84 1.37 3.40
N ALA A 123 3.68 1.91 3.79
CA ALA A 123 3.36 2.13 5.19
C ALA A 123 3.32 0.80 5.95
N ALA A 124 3.39 0.86 7.26
CA ALA A 124 3.43 -0.33 8.12
C ALA A 124 2.33 -0.34 9.19
N GLY A 125 1.16 0.20 8.87
CA GLY A 125 -0.03 0.10 9.71
C GLY A 125 -0.26 1.27 10.66
N SER A 126 0.55 2.31 10.60
CA SER A 126 0.33 3.55 11.32
C SER A 126 0.72 4.74 10.46
N ARG A 127 0.35 5.94 10.90
CA ARG A 127 0.62 7.17 10.13
C ARG A 127 2.07 7.63 10.21
N ASN A 128 2.92 6.92 10.93
CA ASN A 128 4.33 7.26 11.11
C ASN A 128 5.26 6.04 11.02
N SER A 129 4.83 5.00 10.33
CA SER A 129 5.65 3.79 10.18
C SER A 129 5.72 3.33 8.75
N SER A 130 6.82 2.67 8.39
CA SER A 130 7.05 2.17 7.03
C SER A 130 8.05 1.02 7.02
N VAL A 131 8.14 0.35 5.89
CA VAL A 131 9.06 -0.76 5.64
C VAL A 131 9.74 -0.51 4.29
N ILE A 132 11.05 -0.71 4.24
CA ILE A 132 11.79 -0.67 2.96
C ILE A 132 11.89 -2.11 2.47
N VAL A 133 11.43 -2.37 1.26
CA VAL A 133 11.39 -3.72 0.73
C VAL A 133 11.69 -3.74 -0.77
N ASP A 134 12.37 -4.79 -1.24
CA ASP A 134 12.54 -5.04 -2.65
C ASP A 134 11.17 -5.22 -3.31
N ARG A 135 10.94 -4.55 -4.44
CA ARG A 135 9.64 -4.56 -5.12
C ARG A 135 9.19 -5.97 -5.51
N ALA A 136 10.07 -6.75 -6.10
CA ALA A 136 9.73 -8.10 -6.53
C ALA A 136 9.35 -8.98 -5.34
N ARG A 137 10.08 -8.82 -4.23
CA ARG A 137 9.81 -9.53 -2.99
C ARG A 137 8.46 -9.12 -2.40
N LEU A 138 8.15 -7.82 -2.39
CA LEU A 138 6.84 -7.33 -1.92
C LEU A 138 5.70 -7.99 -2.69
N ILE A 139 5.79 -7.98 -4.00
CA ILE A 139 4.77 -8.58 -4.86
C ILE A 139 4.63 -10.08 -4.59
N SER A 140 5.75 -10.78 -4.44
CA SER A 140 5.76 -12.21 -4.15
C SER A 140 5.18 -12.54 -2.77
N LEU A 141 5.58 -11.80 -1.73
CA LEU A 141 5.07 -12.00 -0.37
C LEU A 141 3.55 -11.85 -0.28
N LEU A 142 2.99 -10.95 -1.07
CA LEU A 142 1.56 -10.62 -1.07
C LEU A 142 0.76 -11.42 -2.08
N ASP A 143 1.42 -12.17 -2.95
CA ASP A 143 0.78 -12.80 -4.11
C ASP A 143 -0.03 -11.75 -4.90
N ALA A 144 0.54 -10.57 -5.08
CA ALA A 144 -0.13 -9.44 -5.72
C ALA A 144 -0.20 -9.64 -7.24
N LYS A 145 -1.34 -9.27 -7.80
CA LYS A 145 -1.54 -9.32 -9.26
C LYS A 145 -1.15 -7.97 -9.86
N ILE A 146 -0.38 -8.01 -10.97
CA ILE A 146 0.09 -6.80 -11.65
C ILE A 146 -1.03 -6.24 -12.53
N ILE A 147 -1.27 -4.93 -12.41
CA ILE A 147 -2.29 -4.21 -13.20
C ILE A 147 -1.75 -2.86 -13.66
N ASP A 148 -2.47 -2.21 -14.57
CA ASP A 148 -2.16 -0.87 -15.05
C ASP A 148 -3.39 0.01 -14.87
N VAL A 149 -3.41 0.78 -13.77
CA VAL A 149 -4.59 1.60 -13.40
C VAL A 149 -4.23 3.03 -13.01
N SER A 150 -3.01 3.47 -13.27
CA SER A 150 -2.57 4.79 -12.82
C SER A 150 -2.02 5.66 -13.94
N VAL A 151 -2.00 6.96 -13.66
CA VAL A 151 -1.37 7.99 -14.49
C VAL A 151 -0.61 8.95 -13.58
N LYS A 152 0.31 9.73 -14.13
CA LYS A 152 1.01 10.79 -13.39
C LYS A 152 0.02 11.80 -12.82
N LYS A 153 0.31 12.24 -11.63
CA LYS A 153 -0.46 13.34 -11.01
C LYS A 153 -0.33 14.62 -11.83
#